data_31d02ee4bc303a78f53fd78df1cf3408
#
_entry.id   31d02ee4bc303a78f53fd78df1cf3408
#
_cell.length_a   1.000
_cell.length_b   1.000
_cell.length_c   1.000
_cell.angle_alpha   90.00
_cell.angle_beta   90.00
_cell.angle_gamma   90.00
#
_symmetry.space_group_name_H-M   'P 1'
#
loop_
_entity.id
_entity.type
_entity.pdbx_description
1 polymer ?
#
loop_
_entity_poly.entity_id
_entity_poly.type
_entity_poly.pdbx_seq_one_letter_code
_entity_poly.pdbx_strand_id
1 'polypeptide(L)'
;MYFDGGWIMKIVPLQLIINAIEMASDEWDQYLDIVTMTIVSLPQYDDSIGTNYESLAERIEAGINIRYYRLPSKFDIHEYSIMERFIYDLPYGSTRDELAGCIHGKGAFRRFKDSLRYHGIEQAWYDYRNNAYREIAIEWCESNRFAYFEESAEKTT
;
A
#
# COMPACT_ATOMS: atom_id res chain seq x y z
N MET A 1 -22.78 -4.00 10.12
CA MET A 1 -23.94 -4.16 10.99
C MET A 1 -24.89 -2.99 10.79
N TYR A 2 -26.15 -3.28 10.63
CA TYR A 2 -27.19 -2.29 10.40
C TYR A 2 -27.78 -1.81 11.72
N PHE A 3 -27.91 -0.49 11.88
CA PHE A 3 -28.57 0.13 13.01
C PHE A 3 -29.79 0.94 12.57
N ASP A 4 -30.76 1.09 13.45
CA ASP A 4 -31.91 2.00 13.23
C ASP A 4 -31.40 3.41 12.93
N GLY A 5 -31.66 3.90 11.73
CA GLY A 5 -31.14 5.17 11.25
C GLY A 5 -30.24 5.05 10.04
N GLY A 6 -30.03 3.84 9.53
CA GLY A 6 -29.37 3.60 8.25
C GLY A 6 -27.85 3.54 8.29
N TRP A 7 -27.25 3.40 9.45
CA TRP A 7 -25.80 3.22 9.56
C TRP A 7 -25.42 1.77 9.32
N ILE A 8 -24.66 1.52 8.27
CA ILE A 8 -24.03 0.22 8.01
C ILE A 8 -22.55 0.36 8.32
N MET A 9 -22.08 -0.36 9.34
CA MET A 9 -20.66 -0.43 9.60
C MET A 9 -20.03 -1.38 8.58
N LYS A 10 -19.14 -0.85 7.74
CA LYS A 10 -18.38 -1.64 6.79
C LYS A 10 -17.13 -2.17 7.46
N ILE A 11 -16.89 -3.46 7.29
CA ILE A 11 -15.68 -4.10 7.78
C ILE A 11 -14.80 -4.41 6.56
N VAL A 12 -13.60 -3.85 6.55
CA VAL A 12 -12.69 -3.96 5.43
C VAL A 12 -11.70 -5.10 5.68
N PRO A 13 -11.54 -6.03 4.71
CA PRO A 13 -10.44 -6.99 4.80
C PRO A 13 -9.11 -6.24 4.68
N LEU A 14 -8.29 -6.29 5.73
CA LEU A 14 -7.03 -5.55 5.73
C LEU A 14 -6.11 -5.98 4.60
N GLN A 15 -6.11 -7.27 4.25
CA GLN A 15 -5.29 -7.80 3.16
C GLN A 15 -5.62 -7.15 1.81
N LEU A 16 -6.87 -6.77 1.59
CA LEU A 16 -7.29 -6.06 0.39
C LEU A 16 -6.54 -4.73 0.24
N ILE A 17 -6.40 -4.01 1.35
CA ILE A 17 -5.69 -2.72 1.36
C ILE A 17 -4.18 -2.94 1.25
N ILE A 18 -3.63 -3.92 1.93
CA ILE A 18 -2.21 -4.28 1.82
C ILE A 18 -1.85 -4.62 0.38
N ASN A 19 -2.66 -5.43 -0.29
CA ASN A 19 -2.44 -5.79 -1.70
C ASN A 19 -2.47 -4.55 -2.60
N ALA A 20 -3.37 -3.62 -2.34
CA ALA A 20 -3.44 -2.37 -3.10
C ALA A 20 -2.18 -1.51 -2.87
N ILE A 21 -1.66 -1.47 -1.64
CA ILE A 21 -0.42 -0.76 -1.33
C ILE A 21 0.76 -1.36 -2.11
N GLU A 22 0.84 -2.69 -2.18
CA GLU A 22 1.86 -3.38 -2.98
C GLU A 22 1.77 -3.06 -4.47
N MET A 23 0.55 -2.84 -4.97
CA MET A 23 0.30 -2.55 -6.39
C MET A 23 0.32 -1.06 -6.72
N ALA A 24 0.58 -0.19 -5.75
CA ALA A 24 0.59 1.25 -5.96
C ALA A 24 1.61 1.64 -7.06
N SER A 25 1.20 2.56 -7.91
CA SER A 25 1.99 2.99 -9.06
C SER A 25 1.74 4.48 -9.33
N ASP A 26 2.71 5.12 -9.98
CA ASP A 26 2.55 6.49 -10.47
C ASP A 26 1.66 6.57 -11.73
N GLU A 27 1.32 5.42 -12.29
CA GLU A 27 0.52 5.35 -13.52
C GLU A 27 -0.99 5.39 -13.28
N TRP A 28 -1.43 5.01 -12.08
CA TRP A 28 -2.86 5.02 -11.73
C TRP A 28 -3.09 5.35 -10.27
N ASP A 29 -4.28 5.86 -10.01
CA ASP A 29 -4.82 6.02 -8.66
C ASP A 29 -5.71 4.82 -8.33
N GLN A 30 -5.71 4.41 -7.07
CA GLN A 30 -6.54 3.31 -6.60
C GLN A 30 -7.56 3.81 -5.60
N TYR A 31 -8.75 3.21 -5.65
CA TYR A 31 -9.86 3.53 -4.76
C TYR A 31 -10.48 2.25 -4.22
N LEU A 32 -10.89 2.28 -2.96
CA LEU A 32 -11.75 1.22 -2.43
C LEU A 32 -13.20 1.56 -2.74
N ASP A 33 -13.88 0.67 -3.43
CA ASP A 33 -15.34 0.70 -3.57
C ASP A 33 -15.94 -0.06 -2.40
N ILE A 34 -16.55 0.66 -1.45
CA ILE A 34 -17.09 0.05 -0.23
C ILE A 34 -18.38 -0.71 -0.46
N VAL A 35 -19.04 -0.52 -1.59
CA VAL A 35 -20.27 -1.23 -1.94
C VAL A 35 -19.94 -2.64 -2.41
N THR A 36 -18.99 -2.77 -3.32
CA THR A 36 -18.55 -4.06 -3.86
C THR A 36 -17.40 -4.68 -3.08
N MET A 37 -16.75 -3.90 -2.22
CA MET A 37 -15.55 -4.26 -1.48
C MET A 37 -14.43 -4.74 -2.43
N THR A 38 -14.19 -3.94 -3.47
CA THR A 38 -13.16 -4.17 -4.48
C THR A 38 -12.30 -2.92 -4.68
N ILE A 39 -11.11 -3.12 -5.20
CA ILE A 39 -10.21 -2.04 -5.57
C ILE A 39 -10.48 -1.64 -7.02
N VAL A 40 -10.66 -0.34 -7.22
CA VAL A 40 -10.85 0.26 -8.55
C VAL A 40 -9.64 1.11 -8.88
N SER A 41 -9.07 0.91 -10.06
CA SER A 41 -7.90 1.66 -10.52
C SER A 41 -8.28 2.59 -11.66
N LEU A 42 -7.80 3.83 -11.58
CA LEU A 42 -8.02 4.86 -12.58
C LEU A 42 -6.67 5.38 -13.08
N PRO A 43 -6.37 5.28 -14.40
CA PRO A 43 -5.12 5.82 -14.95
C PRO A 43 -5.00 7.32 -14.69
N GLN A 44 -3.82 7.76 -14.28
CA GLN A 44 -3.54 9.19 -14.06
C GLN A 44 -3.36 9.96 -15.36
N TYR A 45 -2.78 9.29 -16.36
CA TYR A 45 -2.50 9.88 -17.66
C TYR A 45 -3.12 8.99 -18.71
N ASP A 46 -4.22 9.42 -19.26
CA ASP A 46 -4.84 8.72 -20.38
C ASP A 46 -4.75 9.58 -21.64
N ASP A 47 -3.67 9.40 -22.38
CA ASP A 47 -3.52 9.95 -23.72
C ASP A 47 -4.31 9.12 -24.74
N SER A 48 -4.67 7.91 -24.40
CA SER A 48 -5.58 7.12 -25.19
C SER A 48 -7.00 7.41 -24.72
N ILE A 49 -7.59 8.40 -25.27
CA ILE A 49 -8.98 8.79 -25.07
C ILE A 49 -9.89 7.60 -25.36
N GLY A 50 -9.85 6.65 -24.47
CA GLY A 50 -10.81 5.58 -24.43
C GLY A 50 -11.96 6.04 -23.54
N THR A 51 -13.11 6.16 -24.12
CA THR A 51 -14.39 6.47 -23.48
C THR A 51 -14.71 5.62 -22.25
N ASN A 52 -13.92 4.56 -21.99
CA ASN A 52 -14.15 3.62 -20.90
C ASN A 52 -13.79 4.18 -19.52
N TYR A 53 -12.83 5.11 -19.44
CA TYR A 53 -12.39 5.67 -18.17
C TYR A 53 -13.10 6.97 -17.77
N GLU A 54 -13.65 7.71 -18.71
CA GLU A 54 -14.41 8.93 -18.41
C GLU A 54 -15.62 8.64 -17.52
N SER A 55 -16.39 7.61 -17.87
CA SER A 55 -17.55 7.19 -17.08
C SER A 55 -17.15 6.72 -15.67
N LEU A 56 -16.05 5.99 -15.57
CA LEU A 56 -15.51 5.55 -14.28
C LEU A 56 -15.04 6.74 -13.45
N ALA A 57 -14.30 7.67 -14.06
CA ALA A 57 -13.82 8.87 -13.38
C ALA A 57 -14.98 9.72 -12.85
N GLU A 58 -16.04 9.89 -13.62
CA GLU A 58 -17.23 10.61 -13.19
C GLU A 58 -17.93 9.93 -12.02
N ARG A 59 -18.04 8.59 -12.05
CA ARG A 59 -18.64 7.84 -10.94
C ARG A 59 -17.81 7.95 -9.67
N ILE A 60 -16.50 7.87 -9.78
CA ILE A 60 -15.59 8.01 -8.64
C ILE A 60 -15.70 9.42 -8.06
N GLU A 61 -15.67 10.45 -8.90
CA GLU A 61 -15.79 11.85 -8.47
C GLU A 61 -17.11 12.10 -7.74
N ALA A 62 -18.20 11.59 -8.29
CA ALA A 62 -19.53 11.73 -7.70
C ALA A 62 -19.66 10.99 -6.37
N GLY A 63 -18.94 9.90 -6.19
CA GLY A 63 -18.99 9.04 -5.01
C GLY A 63 -17.80 9.15 -4.07
N ILE A 64 -16.93 10.15 -4.26
CA ILE A 64 -15.73 10.30 -3.42
C ILE A 64 -16.10 10.50 -1.96
N ASN A 65 -15.45 9.77 -1.07
CA ASN A 65 -15.71 9.74 0.37
C ASN A 65 -17.14 9.32 0.77
N ILE A 66 -17.88 8.77 -0.17
CA ILE A 66 -19.23 8.20 0.06
C ILE A 66 -19.21 6.71 -0.28
N ARG A 67 -18.75 6.39 -1.46
CA ARG A 67 -18.62 5.03 -1.98
C ARG A 67 -17.17 4.69 -2.31
N TYR A 68 -16.44 5.65 -2.86
CA TYR A 68 -15.05 5.46 -3.31
C TYR A 68 -14.11 6.21 -2.38
N TYR A 69 -13.15 5.48 -1.83
CA TYR A 69 -12.15 6.02 -0.91
C TYR A 69 -10.77 5.86 -1.49
N ARG A 70 -10.09 6.96 -1.66
CA ARG A 70 -8.75 6.96 -2.24
C ARG A 70 -7.78 6.22 -1.34
N LEU A 71 -7.05 5.29 -1.94
CA LEU A 71 -5.99 4.53 -1.26
C LEU A 71 -4.67 5.30 -1.27
N PRO A 72 -3.74 4.95 -0.37
CA PRO A 72 -2.43 5.59 -0.35
C PRO A 72 -1.74 5.49 -1.71
N SER A 73 -1.23 6.63 -2.18
CA SER A 73 -0.41 6.70 -3.38
C SER A 73 1.01 6.22 -3.08
N LYS A 74 1.82 6.03 -4.11
CA LYS A 74 3.24 5.74 -3.96
C LYS A 74 3.97 6.81 -3.17
N PHE A 75 3.58 8.06 -3.35
CA PHE A 75 4.10 9.18 -2.58
C PHE A 75 3.74 9.06 -1.09
N ASP A 76 2.50 8.71 -0.77
CA ASP A 76 2.03 8.54 0.62
C ASP A 76 2.72 7.36 1.31
N ILE A 77 2.95 6.27 0.58
CA ILE A 77 3.64 5.08 1.10
C ILE A 77 5.09 5.39 1.43
N HIS A 78 5.75 6.15 0.57
CA HIS A 78 7.12 6.60 0.74
C HIS A 78 8.10 5.45 1.04
N GLU A 79 8.22 4.53 0.10
CA GLU A 79 9.00 3.30 0.26
C GLU A 79 10.47 3.56 0.63
N TYR A 80 11.05 4.64 0.14
CA TYR A 80 12.42 5.03 0.51
C TYR A 80 12.57 5.22 2.02
N SER A 81 11.58 5.84 2.67
CA SER A 81 11.55 6.01 4.11
C SER A 81 11.52 4.67 4.85
N ILE A 82 10.81 3.68 4.30
CA ILE A 82 10.77 2.32 4.87
C ILE A 82 12.17 1.68 4.78
N MET A 83 12.85 1.85 3.64
CA MET A 83 14.23 1.38 3.46
C MET A 83 15.18 1.99 4.47
N GLU A 84 15.11 3.31 4.66
CA GLU A 84 15.94 4.02 5.63
C GLU A 84 15.74 3.49 7.04
N ARG A 85 14.48 3.32 7.45
CA ARG A 85 14.14 2.80 8.79
C ARG A 85 14.62 1.36 8.97
N PHE A 86 14.48 0.54 7.94
CA PHE A 86 15.00 -0.83 7.96
C PHE A 86 16.51 -0.87 8.23
N ILE A 87 17.25 -0.07 7.49
CA ILE A 87 18.71 0.02 7.65
C ILE A 87 19.07 0.53 9.03
N TYR A 88 18.38 1.57 9.49
CA TYR A 88 18.60 2.17 10.79
C TYR A 88 18.38 1.19 11.94
N ASP A 89 17.41 0.28 11.78
CA ASP A 89 17.09 -0.73 12.79
C ASP A 89 18.02 -1.94 12.76
N LEU A 90 18.91 -2.05 11.76
CA LEU A 90 19.91 -3.11 11.73
C LEU A 90 20.96 -2.91 12.82
N PRO A 91 21.59 -3.99 13.30
CA PRO A 91 22.71 -3.88 14.22
C PRO A 91 23.86 -3.07 13.61
N TYR A 92 24.58 -2.32 14.42
CA TYR A 92 25.78 -1.63 13.98
C TYR A 92 26.79 -2.62 13.41
N GLY A 93 27.36 -2.30 12.27
CA GLY A 93 28.34 -3.12 11.61
C GLY A 93 28.46 -2.83 10.12
N SER A 94 29.28 -3.61 9.43
CA SER A 94 29.57 -3.42 8.01
C SER A 94 28.33 -3.57 7.11
N THR A 95 27.44 -4.51 7.42
CA THR A 95 26.22 -4.72 6.65
C THR A 95 25.35 -3.46 6.64
N ARG A 96 25.12 -2.87 7.80
CA ARG A 96 24.37 -1.63 7.94
C ARG A 96 25.02 -0.48 7.18
N ASP A 97 26.33 -0.34 7.32
CA ASP A 97 27.08 0.74 6.67
C ASP A 97 27.06 0.63 5.16
N GLU A 98 27.21 -0.58 4.62
CA GLU A 98 27.13 -0.82 3.18
C GLU A 98 25.74 -0.54 2.61
N LEU A 99 24.71 -0.99 3.30
CA LEU A 99 23.32 -0.70 2.89
C LEU A 99 23.04 0.80 2.93
N ALA A 100 23.47 1.48 3.97
CA ALA A 100 23.31 2.93 4.09
C ALA A 100 24.00 3.66 2.93
N GLY A 101 25.15 3.18 2.49
CA GLY A 101 25.88 3.74 1.35
C GLY A 101 25.22 3.47 -0.01
N CYS A 102 24.38 2.42 -0.11
CA CYS A 102 23.76 2.02 -1.38
C CYS A 102 22.54 2.85 -1.77
N ILE A 103 21.88 3.50 -0.83
CA ILE A 103 20.56 4.07 -1.03
C ILE A 103 20.56 5.54 -1.45
N HIS A 104 21.67 6.04 -1.94
CA HIS A 104 21.78 7.42 -2.40
C HIS A 104 21.80 7.51 -3.92
N GLY A 105 21.01 8.44 -4.45
CA GLY A 105 21.00 8.79 -5.84
C GLY A 105 20.31 7.78 -6.76
N LYS A 106 20.60 7.90 -8.04
CA LYS A 106 19.97 7.12 -9.10
C LYS A 106 20.35 5.63 -8.98
N GLY A 107 19.36 4.75 -9.11
CA GLY A 107 19.58 3.32 -9.01
C GLY A 107 19.64 2.79 -7.57
N ALA A 108 19.25 3.58 -6.58
CA ALA A 108 19.28 3.22 -5.17
C ALA A 108 18.52 1.93 -4.85
N PHE A 109 17.32 1.75 -5.39
CA PHE A 109 16.52 0.55 -5.16
C PHE A 109 17.19 -0.72 -5.64
N ARG A 110 17.81 -0.67 -6.82
CA ARG A 110 18.51 -1.81 -7.39
C ARG A 110 19.72 -2.18 -6.54
N ARG A 111 20.53 -1.19 -6.18
CA ARG A 111 21.70 -1.42 -5.32
C ARG A 111 21.32 -1.96 -3.96
N PHE A 112 20.25 -1.45 -3.39
CA PHE A 112 19.70 -1.93 -2.13
C PHE A 112 19.32 -3.41 -2.22
N LYS A 113 18.58 -3.81 -3.24
CA LYS A 113 18.18 -5.21 -3.44
C LYS A 113 19.37 -6.13 -3.66
N ASP A 114 20.34 -5.69 -4.45
CA ASP A 114 21.56 -6.45 -4.69
C ASP A 114 22.36 -6.64 -3.40
N SER A 115 22.44 -5.60 -2.58
CA SER A 115 23.13 -5.65 -1.29
C SER A 115 22.42 -6.55 -0.29
N LEU A 116 21.08 -6.54 -0.27
CA LEU A 116 20.30 -7.46 0.55
C LEU A 116 20.61 -8.93 0.24
N ARG A 117 20.71 -9.26 -1.04
CA ARG A 117 21.07 -10.61 -1.49
C ARG A 117 22.48 -10.98 -1.09
N TYR A 118 23.40 -10.06 -1.29
CA TYR A 118 24.81 -10.26 -0.93
C TYR A 118 24.97 -10.58 0.55
N HIS A 119 24.24 -9.87 1.42
CA HIS A 119 24.30 -10.07 2.87
C HIS A 119 23.34 -11.15 3.39
N GLY A 120 22.53 -11.75 2.53
CA GLY A 120 21.60 -12.81 2.92
C GLY A 120 20.44 -12.36 3.82
N ILE A 121 20.05 -11.08 3.74
CA ILE A 121 18.97 -10.51 4.57
C ILE A 121 17.75 -10.08 3.77
N GLU A 122 17.58 -10.63 2.58
CA GLU A 122 16.45 -10.30 1.70
C GLU A 122 15.10 -10.60 2.37
N GLN A 123 14.98 -11.76 3.04
CA GLN A 123 13.74 -12.13 3.73
C GLN A 123 13.42 -11.16 4.89
N ALA A 124 14.44 -10.75 5.62
CA ALA A 124 14.26 -9.78 6.71
C ALA A 124 13.69 -8.44 6.19
N TRP A 125 14.15 -8.00 5.02
CA TRP A 125 13.63 -6.82 4.36
C TRP A 125 12.16 -7.00 3.97
N TYR A 126 11.80 -8.11 3.33
CA TYR A 126 10.41 -8.34 2.94
C TYR A 126 9.47 -8.41 4.14
N ASP A 127 9.89 -9.04 5.22
CA ASP A 127 9.11 -9.09 6.45
C ASP A 127 8.91 -7.69 7.05
N TYR A 128 9.96 -6.89 7.06
CA TYR A 128 9.91 -5.51 7.54
C TYR A 128 9.00 -4.64 6.69
N ARG A 129 9.15 -4.73 5.37
CA ARG A 129 8.32 -4.00 4.41
C ARG A 129 6.85 -4.37 4.54
N ASN A 130 6.56 -5.67 4.61
CA ASN A 130 5.19 -6.16 4.74
C ASN A 130 4.54 -5.67 6.03
N ASN A 131 5.29 -5.62 7.12
CA ASN A 131 4.80 -5.05 8.37
C ASN A 131 4.55 -3.54 8.26
N ALA A 132 5.42 -2.82 7.57
CA ALA A 132 5.22 -1.39 7.31
C ALA A 132 3.96 -1.15 6.47
N TYR A 133 3.73 -1.94 5.44
CA TYR A 133 2.51 -1.87 4.62
C TYR A 133 1.25 -2.18 5.43
N ARG A 134 1.36 -3.15 6.32
CA ARG A 134 0.26 -3.49 7.24
C ARG A 134 -0.09 -2.29 8.13
N GLU A 135 0.90 -1.63 8.69
CA GLU A 135 0.69 -0.43 9.51
C GLU A 135 0.05 0.71 8.72
N ILE A 136 0.49 0.94 7.48
CA ILE A 136 -0.10 1.94 6.59
C ILE A 136 -1.57 1.61 6.30
N ALA A 137 -1.87 0.33 6.06
CA ALA A 137 -3.24 -0.13 5.81
C ALA A 137 -4.14 0.09 7.03
N ILE A 138 -3.66 -0.22 8.22
CA ILE A 138 -4.39 0.01 9.47
C ILE A 138 -4.67 1.50 9.67
N GLU A 139 -3.66 2.33 9.53
CA GLU A 139 -3.79 3.77 9.66
C GLU A 139 -4.79 4.34 8.66
N TRP A 140 -4.76 3.85 7.42
CA TRP A 140 -5.72 4.25 6.39
C TRP A 140 -7.15 3.87 6.79
N CYS A 141 -7.38 2.66 7.27
CA CYS A 141 -8.70 2.23 7.74
C CYS A 141 -9.19 3.10 8.90
N GLU A 142 -8.34 3.33 9.87
CA GLU A 142 -8.67 4.14 11.05
C GLU A 142 -8.97 5.59 10.66
N SER A 143 -8.18 6.18 9.77
CA SER A 143 -8.38 7.54 9.28
C SER A 143 -9.71 7.73 8.56
N ASN A 144 -10.18 6.69 7.88
CA ASN A 144 -11.47 6.69 7.19
C ASN A 144 -12.62 6.14 8.06
N ARG A 145 -12.33 5.81 9.32
CA ARG A 145 -13.30 5.26 10.28
C ARG A 145 -13.91 3.94 9.84
N PHE A 146 -13.11 3.11 9.19
CA PHE A 146 -13.50 1.75 8.84
C PHE A 146 -13.03 0.78 9.92
N ALA A 147 -13.90 -0.12 10.32
CA ALA A 147 -13.49 -1.33 11.00
C ALA A 147 -12.77 -2.23 9.99
N TYR A 148 -11.81 -2.99 10.44
CA TYR A 148 -11.07 -3.92 9.59
C TYR A 148 -10.90 -5.26 10.29
N PHE A 149 -10.61 -6.29 9.50
CA PHE A 149 -10.22 -7.59 10.03
C PHE A 149 -9.01 -8.14 9.29
N GLU A 150 -8.23 -8.93 9.98
CA GLU A 150 -7.13 -9.68 9.40
C GLU A 150 -7.52 -11.14 9.32
N GLU A 151 -7.30 -11.75 8.15
CA GLU A 151 -7.40 -13.19 8.05
C GLU A 151 -6.20 -13.78 8.79
N SER A 152 -6.48 -14.62 9.79
CA SER A 152 -5.44 -15.42 10.41
C SER A 152 -4.84 -16.32 9.35
N ALA A 153 -3.52 -16.29 9.20
CA ALA A 153 -2.83 -17.23 8.35
C ALA A 153 -3.22 -18.64 8.82
N GLU A 154 -4.04 -19.33 8.03
CA GLU A 154 -4.27 -20.75 8.27
C GLU A 154 -2.92 -21.42 8.15
N LYS A 155 -2.44 -21.93 9.27
CA LYS A 155 -1.33 -22.86 9.24
C LYS A 155 -1.84 -24.12 8.56
N THR A 156 -1.64 -24.21 7.28
CA THR A 156 -1.74 -25.49 6.60
C THR A 156 -0.67 -26.40 7.16
N THR A 157 -1.10 -27.27 8.01
CA THR A 157 -0.29 -28.40 8.41
C THR A 157 -0.24 -29.40 7.26
#